data_298679a324435fc761fd9efa0fffb545
#
_entry.id   298679a324435fc761fd9efa0fffb545
#
_cell.length_a   1.000
_cell.length_b   1.000
_cell.length_c   1.000
_cell.angle_alpha   90.00
_cell.angle_beta   90.00
_cell.angle_gamma   90.00
#
_symmetry.space_group_name_H-M   'P 1'
#
loop_
_entity.id
_entity.type
_entity.pdbx_description
1 polymer ?
#
loop_
_entity_poly.entity_id
_entity_poly.type
_entity_poly.pdbx_seq_one_letter_code
_entity_poly.pdbx_strand_id
1 'polypeptide(L)'
;VLGGTGAMGTHLVSILAEAGMKVDVTSRQELADRTNIHYIKGNVHNISFVKSLLAQNYYNVIIDFMIYTTVEFNDRYWLYLNNTDQYFYLSTSRVYADAALITEESPRLLDVTTDKKYLATDEYALCKARQEDLLRNSCKSNFTIIRPYKTYSEIRLQLGALDKETFIQRILQGHSAVIPMDVMSHTTTLTYARDVAICIAKLIGNKKAMGDTFNIVTSKNIKWMDVLDIYLNVLENKMGYRPN
;
A
#
# COMPACT_ATOMS: atom_id res chain seq x y z
N VAL A 1 7.46 11.70 -1.94
CA VAL A 1 6.83 10.42 -1.54
C VAL A 1 6.25 10.59 -0.15
N LEU A 2 4.93 10.50 -0.02
CA LEU A 2 4.21 10.57 1.25
C LEU A 2 4.17 9.17 1.88
N GLY A 3 4.64 9.03 3.12
CA GLY A 3 4.76 7.73 3.78
C GLY A 3 5.86 6.83 3.20
N GLY A 4 6.91 7.41 2.63
CA GLY A 4 8.00 6.70 1.95
C GLY A 4 8.89 5.84 2.86
N THR A 5 8.67 5.81 4.17
CA THR A 5 9.40 4.96 5.13
C THR A 5 8.70 3.61 5.40
N GLY A 6 7.55 3.36 4.78
CA GLY A 6 6.83 2.09 4.87
C GLY A 6 7.41 0.99 3.98
N ALA A 7 6.80 -0.22 4.04
CA ALA A 7 7.31 -1.42 3.35
C ALA A 7 7.54 -1.24 1.84
N MET A 8 6.59 -0.65 1.12
CA MET A 8 6.73 -0.35 -0.32
C MET A 8 7.53 0.93 -0.55
N GLY A 9 7.31 1.94 0.30
CA GLY A 9 7.93 3.25 0.16
C GLY A 9 9.45 3.22 0.24
N THR A 10 10.03 2.43 1.15
CA THR A 10 11.49 2.29 1.31
C THR A 10 12.15 1.78 0.03
N HIS A 11 11.57 0.77 -0.61
CA HIS A 11 12.06 0.25 -1.89
C HIS A 11 11.91 1.27 -3.01
N LEU A 12 10.74 1.93 -3.10
CA LEU A 12 10.48 2.91 -4.14
C LEU A 12 11.44 4.10 -4.05
N VAL A 13 11.62 4.66 -2.86
CA VAL A 13 12.54 5.77 -2.61
C VAL A 13 13.96 5.42 -3.06
N SER A 14 14.45 4.21 -2.74
CA SER A 14 15.76 3.75 -3.18
C SER A 14 15.85 3.62 -4.71
N ILE A 15 14.86 3.00 -5.34
CA ILE A 15 14.80 2.83 -6.80
C ILE A 15 14.82 4.18 -7.52
N LEU A 16 14.04 5.15 -7.05
CA LEU A 16 13.99 6.48 -7.66
C LEU A 16 15.30 7.25 -7.49
N ALA A 17 15.89 7.19 -6.29
CA ALA A 17 17.19 7.84 -6.01
C ALA A 17 18.33 7.24 -6.83
N GLU A 18 18.37 5.90 -6.97
CA GLU A 18 19.34 5.18 -7.81
C GLU A 18 19.17 5.52 -9.31
N ALA A 19 17.95 5.81 -9.73
CA ALA A 19 17.67 6.32 -11.08
C ALA A 19 18.03 7.81 -11.27
N GLY A 20 18.63 8.47 -10.26
CA GLY A 20 19.06 9.86 -10.33
C GLY A 20 17.95 10.89 -10.05
N MET A 21 16.77 10.47 -9.62
CA MET A 21 15.69 11.38 -9.25
C MET A 21 15.93 11.99 -7.88
N LYS A 22 15.63 13.26 -7.69
CA LYS A 22 15.57 13.90 -6.38
C LYS A 22 14.27 13.53 -5.70
N VAL A 23 14.35 12.95 -4.52
CA VAL A 23 13.18 12.38 -3.82
C VAL A 23 13.02 13.04 -2.46
N ASP A 24 11.97 13.82 -2.31
CA ASP A 24 11.51 14.30 -1.01
C ASP A 24 10.64 13.24 -0.35
N VAL A 25 10.94 12.88 0.89
CA VAL A 25 10.26 11.83 1.65
C VAL A 25 9.72 12.38 2.93
N THR A 26 8.40 12.36 3.12
CA THR A 26 7.82 12.77 4.39
C THR A 26 7.96 11.68 5.45
N SER A 27 8.37 12.06 6.64
CA SER A 27 8.53 11.18 7.80
C SER A 27 8.09 11.88 9.09
N ARG A 28 7.46 11.15 10.01
CA ARG A 28 7.19 11.67 11.36
C ARG A 28 8.46 11.74 12.23
N GLN A 29 9.43 10.91 11.90
CA GLN A 29 10.73 10.89 12.55
C GLN A 29 11.71 11.78 11.78
N GLU A 30 12.68 12.33 12.49
CA GLU A 30 13.82 12.98 11.89
C GLU A 30 14.79 11.93 11.36
N LEU A 31 15.11 12.03 10.09
CA LEU A 31 16.01 11.11 9.40
C LEU A 31 17.07 11.92 8.66
N ALA A 32 18.28 11.38 8.62
CA ALA A 32 19.37 11.99 7.87
C ALA A 32 19.18 11.83 6.36
N ASP A 33 19.43 12.89 5.62
CA ASP A 33 19.42 12.88 4.17
C ASP A 33 20.46 11.91 3.61
N ARG A 34 20.16 11.37 2.44
CA ARG A 34 21.08 10.52 1.66
C ARG A 34 21.15 11.03 0.23
N THR A 35 22.09 10.52 -0.55
CA THR A 35 22.23 10.89 -1.95
C THR A 35 20.88 10.81 -2.68
N ASN A 36 20.45 11.92 -3.26
CA ASN A 36 19.17 12.11 -3.94
C ASN A 36 17.92 11.92 -3.07
N ILE A 37 18.02 11.74 -1.75
CA ILE A 37 16.91 11.57 -0.84
C ILE A 37 16.96 12.64 0.24
N HIS A 38 15.93 13.48 0.30
CA HIS A 38 15.75 14.48 1.34
C HIS A 38 14.54 14.11 2.22
N TYR A 39 14.76 13.99 3.54
CA TYR A 39 13.71 13.64 4.48
C TYR A 39 13.10 14.89 5.11
N ILE A 40 11.81 15.08 4.90
CA ILE A 40 11.05 16.19 5.44
C ILE A 40 10.25 15.71 6.66
N LYS A 41 10.65 16.19 7.85
CA LYS A 41 9.96 15.85 9.09
C LYS A 41 8.59 16.52 9.14
N GLY A 42 7.53 15.72 9.26
CA GLY A 42 6.17 16.21 9.40
C GLY A 42 5.13 15.10 9.37
N ASN A 43 3.92 15.46 9.78
CA ASN A 43 2.78 14.55 9.76
C ASN A 43 1.84 14.89 8.60
N VAL A 44 1.76 14.03 7.60
CA VAL A 44 0.91 14.21 6.41
C VAL A 44 -0.59 14.23 6.75
N HIS A 45 -1.02 13.67 7.90
CA HIS A 45 -2.39 13.83 8.38
C HIS A 45 -2.71 15.30 8.78
N ASN A 46 -1.70 16.10 9.12
CA ASN A 46 -1.89 17.53 9.36
C ASN A 46 -1.97 18.27 8.01
N ILE A 47 -3.16 18.73 7.67
CA ILE A 47 -3.42 19.44 6.41
C ILE A 47 -2.62 20.73 6.26
N SER A 48 -2.31 21.42 7.36
CA SER A 48 -1.50 22.64 7.33
C SER A 48 -0.06 22.34 6.93
N PHE A 49 0.50 21.21 7.39
CA PHE A 49 1.82 20.74 6.95
C PHE A 49 1.82 20.46 5.43
N VAL A 50 0.81 19.76 4.93
CA VAL A 50 0.68 19.46 3.49
C VAL A 50 0.59 20.75 2.67
N LYS A 51 -0.25 21.70 3.09
CA LYS A 51 -0.38 23.01 2.42
C LYS A 51 0.94 23.77 2.40
N SER A 52 1.66 23.80 3.52
CA SER A 52 2.98 24.46 3.60
C SER A 52 4.01 23.81 2.69
N LEU A 53 4.04 22.47 2.64
CA LEU A 53 4.95 21.71 1.78
C LEU A 53 4.70 22.00 0.30
N LEU A 54 3.45 21.99 -0.13
CA LEU A 54 3.06 22.20 -1.53
C LEU A 54 3.08 23.69 -1.95
N ALA A 55 2.99 24.62 -1.00
CA ALA A 55 3.16 26.04 -1.29
C ALA A 55 4.60 26.41 -1.66
N GLN A 56 5.57 25.62 -1.20
CA GLN A 56 7.00 25.85 -1.44
C GLN A 56 7.55 25.04 -2.63
N ASN A 57 6.86 23.98 -3.03
CA ASN A 57 7.37 23.04 -4.00
C ASN A 57 6.26 22.58 -4.97
N TYR A 58 6.58 22.52 -6.26
CA TYR A 58 5.84 21.79 -7.26
C TYR A 58 6.58 20.49 -7.57
N TYR A 59 5.87 19.37 -7.54
CA TYR A 59 6.48 18.07 -7.77
C TYR A 59 6.08 17.50 -9.13
N ASN A 60 7.02 16.99 -9.89
CA ASN A 60 6.67 16.23 -11.11
C ASN A 60 5.82 15.02 -10.75
N VAL A 61 6.09 14.37 -9.62
CA VAL A 61 5.34 13.19 -9.17
C VAL A 61 5.11 13.26 -7.67
N ILE A 62 3.87 13.05 -7.25
CA ILE A 62 3.52 12.78 -5.86
C ILE A 62 3.07 11.33 -5.76
N ILE A 63 3.68 10.54 -4.85
CA ILE A 63 3.32 9.15 -4.62
C ILE A 63 2.87 9.03 -3.16
N ASP A 64 1.63 8.60 -2.97
CA ASP A 64 0.94 8.65 -1.69
C ASP A 64 0.65 7.24 -1.14
N PHE A 65 1.45 6.81 -0.16
CA PHE A 65 1.28 5.56 0.58
C PHE A 65 0.46 5.70 1.86
N MET A 66 -0.13 6.87 2.08
CA MET A 66 -0.85 7.14 3.31
C MET A 66 -2.24 6.49 3.32
N ILE A 67 -2.73 6.24 4.52
CA ILE A 67 -4.09 5.76 4.75
C ILE A 67 -4.87 6.92 5.36
N TYR A 68 -5.91 7.37 4.67
CA TYR A 68 -6.80 8.43 5.11
C TYR A 68 -8.21 7.91 5.32
N THR A 69 -9.00 8.58 6.15
CA THR A 69 -10.45 8.49 6.09
C THR A 69 -10.97 9.17 4.81
N THR A 70 -12.21 8.91 4.43
CA THR A 70 -12.83 9.57 3.26
C THR A 70 -12.83 11.09 3.43
N VAL A 71 -13.13 11.59 4.64
CA VAL A 71 -13.13 13.02 4.95
C VAL A 71 -11.74 13.63 4.83
N GLU A 72 -10.73 13.01 5.45
CA GLU A 72 -9.35 13.49 5.35
C GLU A 72 -8.86 13.55 3.90
N PHE A 73 -9.23 12.56 3.07
CA PHE A 73 -8.83 12.53 1.67
C PHE A 73 -9.52 13.63 0.86
N ASN A 74 -10.82 13.84 1.11
CA ASN A 74 -11.58 14.92 0.48
C ASN A 74 -10.95 16.31 0.68
N ASP A 75 -10.36 16.57 1.85
CA ASP A 75 -9.72 17.85 2.17
C ASP A 75 -8.37 18.07 1.45
N ARG A 76 -7.78 17.01 0.85
CA ARG A 76 -6.39 17.08 0.36
C ARG A 76 -6.16 16.62 -1.08
N TYR A 77 -7.02 15.79 -1.67
CA TYR A 77 -6.75 15.25 -3.00
C TYR A 77 -6.58 16.35 -4.07
N TRP A 78 -7.34 17.44 -3.98
CA TRP A 78 -7.19 18.60 -4.86
C TRP A 78 -5.84 19.31 -4.70
N LEU A 79 -5.30 19.35 -3.48
CA LEU A 79 -3.97 19.92 -3.25
C LEU A 79 -2.93 19.12 -4.00
N TYR A 80 -3.02 17.77 -3.96
CA TYR A 80 -2.10 16.91 -4.68
C TYR A 80 -2.25 17.06 -6.20
N LEU A 81 -3.48 16.96 -6.72
CA LEU A 81 -3.74 17.07 -8.17
C LEU A 81 -3.33 18.43 -8.77
N ASN A 82 -3.35 19.51 -7.99
CA ASN A 82 -2.98 20.84 -8.47
C ASN A 82 -1.48 21.15 -8.34
N ASN A 83 -0.72 20.36 -7.61
CA ASN A 83 0.70 20.59 -7.34
C ASN A 83 1.62 19.48 -7.87
N THR A 84 1.16 18.71 -8.86
CA THR A 84 1.96 17.66 -9.49
C THR A 84 1.55 17.42 -10.94
N ASP A 85 2.49 16.94 -11.76
CA ASP A 85 2.20 16.45 -13.11
C ASP A 85 1.52 15.07 -13.07
N GLN A 86 1.87 14.22 -12.09
CA GLN A 86 1.26 12.89 -11.88
C GLN A 86 1.16 12.53 -10.39
N TYR A 87 -0.07 12.22 -9.96
CA TYR A 87 -0.38 11.77 -8.60
C TYR A 87 -0.63 10.28 -8.56
N PHE A 88 0.18 9.52 -7.81
CA PHE A 88 -0.06 8.10 -7.55
C PHE A 88 -0.80 7.92 -6.24
N TYR A 89 -1.99 7.39 -6.35
CA TYR A 89 -2.83 7.06 -5.21
C TYR A 89 -2.78 5.56 -4.91
N LEU A 90 -2.33 5.19 -3.70
CA LEU A 90 -2.34 3.80 -3.27
C LEU A 90 -3.71 3.42 -2.73
N SER A 91 -4.48 2.73 -3.56
CA SER A 91 -5.71 2.03 -3.21
C SER A 91 -5.40 0.62 -2.71
N THR A 92 -6.28 -0.33 -2.93
CA THR A 92 -6.14 -1.73 -2.52
C THR A 92 -7.05 -2.63 -3.36
N SER A 93 -6.65 -3.86 -3.60
CA SER A 93 -7.54 -4.88 -4.20
C SER A 93 -8.70 -5.29 -3.27
N ARG A 94 -8.69 -4.91 -2.00
CA ARG A 94 -9.83 -5.11 -1.09
C ARG A 94 -11.08 -4.32 -1.49
N VAL A 95 -10.95 -3.35 -2.39
CA VAL A 95 -12.13 -2.65 -2.93
C VAL A 95 -13.06 -3.56 -3.72
N TYR A 96 -12.54 -4.64 -4.30
CA TYR A 96 -13.33 -5.54 -5.15
C TYR A 96 -14.33 -6.38 -4.35
N ALA A 97 -15.47 -6.64 -4.97
CA ALA A 97 -16.36 -7.71 -4.55
C ALA A 97 -15.70 -9.08 -4.82
N ASP A 98 -16.16 -10.10 -4.12
CA ASP A 98 -15.64 -11.46 -4.29
C ASP A 98 -15.97 -11.99 -5.68
N ALA A 99 -14.96 -12.56 -6.36
CA ALA A 99 -15.08 -13.15 -7.68
C ALA A 99 -13.98 -14.19 -7.91
N ALA A 100 -14.27 -15.16 -8.79
CA ALA A 100 -13.29 -16.19 -9.16
C ALA A 100 -12.05 -15.64 -9.86
N LEU A 101 -12.22 -14.58 -10.66
CA LEU A 101 -11.16 -13.83 -11.32
C LEU A 101 -11.42 -12.34 -11.13
N ILE A 102 -10.42 -11.63 -10.64
CA ILE A 102 -10.48 -10.19 -10.39
C ILE A 102 -9.58 -9.49 -11.40
N THR A 103 -10.16 -8.52 -12.11
CA THR A 103 -9.49 -7.60 -13.02
C THR A 103 -9.78 -6.16 -12.59
N GLU A 104 -9.18 -5.18 -13.24
CA GLU A 104 -9.43 -3.76 -12.97
C GLU A 104 -10.89 -3.36 -13.18
N GLU A 105 -11.60 -4.07 -14.07
CA GLU A 105 -13.02 -3.87 -14.41
C GLU A 105 -13.98 -4.60 -13.46
N SER A 106 -13.46 -5.42 -12.56
CA SER A 106 -14.31 -6.16 -11.60
C SER A 106 -15.06 -5.20 -10.68
N PRO A 107 -16.33 -5.50 -10.33
CA PRO A 107 -17.15 -4.62 -9.49
C PRO A 107 -16.52 -4.47 -8.10
N ARG A 108 -16.66 -3.27 -7.52
CA ARG A 108 -16.20 -3.01 -6.16
C ARG A 108 -17.32 -3.30 -5.15
N LEU A 109 -16.93 -3.59 -3.91
CA LEU A 109 -17.88 -3.76 -2.80
C LEU A 109 -18.84 -2.57 -2.66
N LEU A 110 -18.31 -1.35 -2.85
CA LEU A 110 -19.11 -0.12 -2.80
C LEU A 110 -20.24 -0.11 -3.84
N ASP A 111 -20.02 -0.70 -5.00
CA ASP A 111 -20.93 -0.64 -6.15
C ASP A 111 -22.02 -1.73 -6.10
N VAL A 112 -21.77 -2.85 -5.41
CA VAL A 112 -22.67 -4.03 -5.45
C VAL A 112 -23.29 -4.41 -4.11
N THR A 113 -22.74 -3.92 -2.99
CA THR A 113 -23.24 -4.28 -1.67
C THR A 113 -24.62 -3.66 -1.41
N THR A 114 -25.53 -4.45 -0.84
CA THR A 114 -26.89 -4.01 -0.45
C THR A 114 -27.01 -3.77 1.05
N ASP A 115 -25.98 -4.10 1.82
CA ASP A 115 -25.96 -3.88 3.28
C ASP A 115 -25.80 -2.39 3.59
N LYS A 116 -26.93 -1.75 3.92
CA LYS A 116 -26.97 -0.31 4.28
C LYS A 116 -26.17 0.03 5.52
N LYS A 117 -26.04 -0.91 6.48
CA LYS A 117 -25.25 -0.69 7.69
C LYS A 117 -23.76 -0.66 7.34
N TYR A 118 -23.31 -1.61 6.54
CA TYR A 118 -21.94 -1.65 6.04
C TYR A 118 -21.62 -0.40 5.19
N LEU A 119 -22.49 -0.04 4.25
CA LEU A 119 -22.36 1.16 3.42
C LEU A 119 -22.30 2.46 4.23
N ALA A 120 -22.92 2.51 5.42
CA ALA A 120 -22.85 3.68 6.29
C ALA A 120 -21.50 3.83 7.02
N THR A 121 -20.64 2.83 6.97
CA THR A 121 -19.32 2.86 7.60
C THR A 121 -18.27 3.48 6.68
N ASP A 122 -17.14 3.88 7.26
CA ASP A 122 -15.91 4.20 6.52
C ASP A 122 -14.90 3.04 6.64
N GLU A 123 -15.41 1.78 6.54
CA GLU A 123 -14.57 0.59 6.51
C GLU A 123 -13.54 0.71 5.38
N TYR A 124 -12.37 0.14 5.59
CA TYR A 124 -11.18 0.36 4.76
C TYR A 124 -11.42 0.17 3.25
N ALA A 125 -12.15 -0.88 2.85
CA ALA A 125 -12.44 -1.14 1.43
C ALA A 125 -13.38 -0.09 0.84
N LEU A 126 -14.44 0.28 1.58
CA LEU A 126 -15.40 1.32 1.17
C LEU A 126 -14.74 2.70 1.15
N CYS A 127 -13.94 2.99 2.17
CA CYS A 127 -13.16 4.22 2.27
C CYS A 127 -12.25 4.40 1.04
N LYS A 128 -11.46 3.37 0.70
CA LYS A 128 -10.59 3.41 -0.49
C LYS A 128 -11.37 3.54 -1.80
N ALA A 129 -12.50 2.85 -1.95
CA ALA A 129 -13.35 2.97 -3.13
C ALA A 129 -13.95 4.38 -3.29
N ARG A 130 -14.42 5.02 -2.19
CA ARG A 130 -14.89 6.41 -2.21
C ARG A 130 -13.78 7.41 -2.58
N GLN A 131 -12.57 7.18 -2.10
CA GLN A 131 -11.41 8.01 -2.46
C GLN A 131 -11.05 7.88 -3.94
N GLU A 132 -11.17 6.68 -4.53
CA GLU A 132 -11.06 6.51 -5.99
C GLU A 132 -12.13 7.30 -6.74
N ASP A 133 -13.38 7.31 -6.24
CA ASP A 133 -14.47 8.08 -6.86
C ASP A 133 -14.21 9.59 -6.80
N LEU A 134 -13.64 10.10 -5.70
CA LEU A 134 -13.23 11.51 -5.61
C LEU A 134 -12.19 11.85 -6.70
N LEU A 135 -11.23 10.98 -6.95
CA LEU A 135 -10.24 11.19 -8.02
C LEU A 135 -10.90 11.12 -9.40
N ARG A 136 -11.71 10.12 -9.69
CA ARG A 136 -12.38 9.94 -10.99
C ARG A 136 -13.35 11.08 -11.32
N ASN A 137 -14.03 11.61 -10.30
CA ASN A 137 -14.99 12.71 -10.43
C ASN A 137 -14.32 14.10 -10.37
N SER A 138 -13.01 14.17 -10.24
CA SER A 138 -12.28 15.44 -10.10
C SER A 138 -12.14 16.27 -11.37
N CYS A 139 -12.60 15.80 -12.53
CA CYS A 139 -12.35 16.40 -13.84
C CYS A 139 -10.85 16.56 -14.18
N LYS A 140 -9.96 15.93 -13.41
CA LYS A 140 -8.51 15.84 -13.65
C LYS A 140 -8.17 14.42 -14.08
N SER A 141 -7.16 14.27 -14.94
CA SER A 141 -6.67 12.97 -15.38
C SER A 141 -5.22 12.68 -14.93
N ASN A 142 -4.60 13.60 -14.21
CA ASN A 142 -3.21 13.45 -13.76
C ASN A 142 -3.04 12.60 -12.50
N PHE A 143 -3.86 11.57 -12.35
CA PHE A 143 -3.72 10.58 -11.27
C PHE A 143 -3.52 9.17 -11.85
N THR A 144 -2.94 8.29 -11.06
CA THR A 144 -2.81 6.85 -11.34
C THR A 144 -3.19 6.10 -10.07
N ILE A 145 -4.17 5.21 -10.13
CA ILE A 145 -4.63 4.42 -9.00
C ILE A 145 -3.90 3.09 -9.00
N ILE A 146 -3.28 2.74 -7.88
CA ILE A 146 -2.58 1.46 -7.70
C ILE A 146 -3.34 0.62 -6.68
N ARG A 147 -3.72 -0.58 -7.08
CA ARG A 147 -4.42 -1.57 -6.23
C ARG A 147 -3.52 -2.78 -5.94
N PRO A 148 -2.64 -2.71 -4.95
CA PRO A 148 -1.94 -3.90 -4.48
C PRO A 148 -2.90 -4.77 -3.65
N TYR A 149 -2.55 -6.05 -3.52
CA TYR A 149 -3.20 -6.95 -2.56
C TYR A 149 -2.31 -7.11 -1.32
N LYS A 150 -2.11 -8.33 -0.84
CA LYS A 150 -1.22 -8.57 0.30
C LYS A 150 0.24 -8.44 -0.14
N THR A 151 0.93 -7.46 0.44
CA THR A 151 2.35 -7.22 0.19
C THR A 151 3.18 -7.67 1.38
N TYR A 152 4.35 -8.22 1.10
CA TYR A 152 5.35 -8.55 2.13
C TYR A 152 6.69 -7.88 1.84
N SER A 153 7.48 -7.72 2.88
CA SER A 153 8.85 -7.18 2.80
C SER A 153 9.65 -7.66 4.00
N GLU A 154 10.91 -7.26 4.08
CA GLU A 154 11.82 -7.53 5.19
C GLU A 154 11.27 -7.05 6.54
N ILE A 155 10.47 -6.00 6.52
CA ILE A 155 9.88 -5.40 7.73
C ILE A 155 8.40 -5.75 7.90
N ARG A 156 7.76 -6.38 6.92
CA ARG A 156 6.34 -6.71 6.94
C ARG A 156 6.09 -8.14 6.48
N LEU A 157 5.78 -8.99 7.43
CA LEU A 157 5.38 -10.38 7.20
C LEU A 157 3.99 -10.60 7.78
N GLN A 158 3.16 -11.37 7.07
CA GLN A 158 1.78 -11.66 7.45
C GLN A 158 1.47 -13.14 7.25
N LEU A 159 0.58 -13.69 8.08
CA LEU A 159 -0.01 -15.01 7.93
C LEU A 159 -1.53 -14.90 8.09
N GLY A 160 -2.27 -14.98 6.98
CA GLY A 160 -3.70 -14.66 7.00
C GLY A 160 -3.95 -13.21 7.43
N ALA A 161 -4.60 -13.05 8.57
CA ALA A 161 -4.84 -11.75 9.22
C ALA A 161 -3.79 -11.42 10.31
N LEU A 162 -2.88 -12.34 10.61
CA LEU A 162 -1.89 -12.17 11.68
C LEU A 162 -0.65 -11.43 11.15
N ASP A 163 -0.25 -10.38 11.86
CA ASP A 163 1.02 -9.70 11.63
C ASP A 163 2.17 -10.47 12.28
N LYS A 164 3.40 -10.21 11.84
CA LYS A 164 4.63 -10.87 12.34
C LYS A 164 4.77 -10.81 13.86
N GLU A 165 4.33 -9.73 14.48
CA GLU A 165 4.35 -9.54 15.93
C GLU A 165 3.44 -10.56 16.64
N THR A 166 2.32 -10.92 16.03
CA THR A 166 1.33 -11.84 16.61
C THR A 166 1.77 -13.30 16.53
N PHE A 167 2.54 -13.70 15.51
CA PHE A 167 2.95 -15.10 15.37
C PHE A 167 4.46 -15.32 15.39
N ILE A 168 5.27 -14.64 14.56
CA ILE A 168 6.72 -14.88 14.53
C ILE A 168 7.37 -14.46 15.84
N GLN A 169 7.04 -13.28 16.36
CA GLN A 169 7.65 -12.79 17.60
C GLN A 169 7.27 -13.67 18.80
N ARG A 170 6.02 -14.14 18.86
CA ARG A 170 5.59 -15.09 19.90
C ARG A 170 6.38 -16.40 19.84
N ILE A 171 6.55 -16.96 18.66
CA ILE A 171 7.35 -18.17 18.43
C ILE A 171 8.80 -17.96 18.88
N LEU A 172 9.41 -16.83 18.49
CA LEU A 172 10.79 -16.51 18.88
C LEU A 172 10.95 -16.31 20.41
N GLN A 173 9.88 -15.98 21.12
CA GLN A 173 9.83 -15.89 22.58
C GLN A 173 9.48 -17.22 23.25
N GLY A 174 9.36 -18.32 22.51
CA GLY A 174 9.01 -19.64 23.04
C GLY A 174 7.52 -19.82 23.36
N HIS A 175 6.64 -18.94 22.85
CA HIS A 175 5.20 -19.02 23.06
C HIS A 175 4.51 -19.67 21.86
N SER A 176 3.43 -20.41 22.11
CA SER A 176 2.58 -20.96 21.03
C SER A 176 1.84 -19.85 20.32
N ALA A 177 1.73 -19.97 18.98
CA ALA A 177 0.87 -19.14 18.16
C ALA A 177 -0.38 -19.94 17.77
N VAL A 178 -1.57 -19.36 18.03
CA VAL A 178 -2.85 -19.96 17.61
C VAL A 178 -3.20 -19.44 16.22
N ILE A 179 -3.37 -20.36 15.28
CA ILE A 179 -3.63 -20.04 13.87
C ILE A 179 -4.99 -20.66 13.49
N PRO A 180 -5.96 -19.85 13.00
CA PRO A 180 -7.24 -20.37 12.54
C PRO A 180 -7.08 -21.29 11.33
N MET A 181 -7.50 -22.55 11.45
CA MET A 181 -7.31 -23.57 10.41
C MET A 181 -8.15 -23.35 9.17
N ASP A 182 -9.30 -22.72 9.29
CA ASP A 182 -10.16 -22.31 8.17
C ASP A 182 -9.40 -21.36 7.23
N VAL A 183 -8.70 -20.38 7.77
CA VAL A 183 -7.88 -19.45 6.99
C VAL A 183 -6.77 -20.18 6.23
N MET A 184 -6.16 -21.22 6.84
CA MET A 184 -5.02 -21.94 6.25
C MET A 184 -5.36 -22.69 4.96
N SER A 185 -6.63 -23.09 4.79
CA SER A 185 -7.09 -23.78 3.57
C SER A 185 -7.27 -22.85 2.37
N HIS A 186 -7.42 -21.53 2.60
CA HIS A 186 -7.65 -20.56 1.55
C HIS A 186 -6.37 -20.19 0.80
N THR A 187 -6.56 -19.84 -0.48
CA THR A 187 -5.47 -19.33 -1.32
C THR A 187 -5.38 -17.81 -1.21
N THR A 188 -4.19 -17.30 -1.46
CA THR A 188 -3.89 -15.87 -1.52
C THR A 188 -2.86 -15.61 -2.61
N THR A 189 -2.63 -14.35 -2.94
CA THR A 189 -1.44 -13.90 -3.65
C THR A 189 -0.61 -13.03 -2.71
N LEU A 190 0.69 -13.27 -2.67
CA LEU A 190 1.63 -12.46 -1.90
C LEU A 190 2.60 -11.78 -2.87
N THR A 191 2.63 -10.46 -2.85
CA THR A 191 3.48 -9.67 -3.75
C THR A 191 4.62 -9.03 -2.94
N TYR A 192 5.85 -9.22 -3.39
CA TYR A 192 6.98 -8.57 -2.76
C TYR A 192 6.89 -7.04 -2.94
N ALA A 193 7.05 -6.31 -1.86
CA ALA A 193 6.88 -4.85 -1.85
C ALA A 193 7.81 -4.11 -2.84
N ARG A 194 9.00 -4.68 -3.09
CA ARG A 194 9.93 -4.16 -4.10
C ARG A 194 9.39 -4.31 -5.51
N ASP A 195 8.67 -5.39 -5.82
CA ASP A 195 8.08 -5.57 -7.16
C ASP A 195 6.97 -4.55 -7.40
N VAL A 196 6.15 -4.26 -6.37
CA VAL A 196 5.17 -3.17 -6.45
C VAL A 196 5.87 -1.83 -6.69
N ALA A 197 6.96 -1.55 -5.98
CA ALA A 197 7.74 -0.34 -6.14
C ALA A 197 8.33 -0.21 -7.56
N ILE A 198 8.86 -1.30 -8.14
CA ILE A 198 9.37 -1.33 -9.52
C ILE A 198 8.25 -1.02 -10.52
N CYS A 199 7.06 -1.61 -10.33
CA CYS A 199 5.92 -1.33 -11.21
C CYS A 199 5.51 0.14 -11.13
N ILE A 200 5.40 0.71 -9.93
CA ILE A 200 5.09 2.15 -9.75
C ILE A 200 6.15 3.00 -10.46
N ALA A 201 7.44 2.71 -10.25
CA ALA A 201 8.52 3.47 -10.88
C ALA A 201 8.44 3.46 -12.42
N LYS A 202 8.04 2.33 -13.02
CA LYS A 202 7.84 2.21 -14.47
C LYS A 202 6.62 2.97 -15.02
N LEU A 203 5.65 3.27 -14.18
CA LEU A 203 4.46 4.03 -14.54
C LEU A 203 4.68 5.55 -14.44
N ILE A 204 5.76 6.00 -13.81
CA ILE A 204 6.09 7.42 -13.69
C ILE A 204 6.32 8.03 -15.09
N GLY A 205 5.66 9.15 -15.36
CA GLY A 205 5.73 9.86 -16.63
C GLY A 205 5.00 9.18 -17.79
N ASN A 206 4.37 8.02 -17.56
CA ASN A 206 3.59 7.34 -18.57
C ASN A 206 2.20 7.97 -18.70
N LYS A 207 1.99 8.74 -19.77
CA LYS A 207 0.71 9.43 -20.03
C LYS A 207 -0.48 8.47 -20.17
N LYS A 208 -0.26 7.23 -20.60
CA LYS A 208 -1.31 6.21 -20.70
C LYS A 208 -1.74 5.66 -19.34
N ALA A 209 -0.94 5.87 -18.31
CA ALA A 209 -1.29 5.47 -16.94
C ALA A 209 -2.08 6.56 -16.19
N MET A 210 -2.18 7.76 -16.77
CA MET A 210 -2.91 8.86 -16.15
C MET A 210 -4.42 8.69 -16.34
N GLY A 211 -5.18 8.84 -15.25
CA GLY A 211 -6.61 8.61 -15.21
C GLY A 211 -7.01 7.14 -15.07
N ASP A 212 -6.04 6.23 -14.97
CA ASP A 212 -6.28 4.79 -15.02
C ASP A 212 -5.93 4.09 -13.69
N THR A 213 -6.28 2.80 -13.60
CA THR A 213 -6.13 1.95 -12.41
C THR A 213 -5.36 0.70 -12.77
N PHE A 214 -4.45 0.28 -11.89
CA PHE A 214 -3.61 -0.90 -12.09
C PHE A 214 -3.63 -1.81 -10.88
N ASN A 215 -3.95 -3.09 -11.10
CA ASN A 215 -3.70 -4.14 -10.13
C ASN A 215 -2.21 -4.51 -10.17
N ILE A 216 -1.51 -4.32 -9.06
CA ILE A 216 -0.12 -4.74 -8.94
C ILE A 216 -0.04 -5.89 -7.96
N VAL A 217 -0.16 -7.09 -8.50
CA VAL A 217 -0.21 -8.35 -7.75
C VAL A 217 0.58 -9.43 -8.47
N THR A 218 1.14 -10.39 -7.71
CA THR A 218 1.75 -11.57 -8.33
C THR A 218 0.68 -12.47 -8.93
N SER A 219 0.98 -13.12 -10.05
CA SER A 219 0.05 -14.05 -10.72
C SER A 219 -0.03 -15.42 -10.06
N LYS A 220 0.91 -15.75 -9.17
CA LYS A 220 0.94 -17.05 -8.47
C LYS A 220 0.06 -17.04 -7.23
N ASN A 221 -0.81 -18.02 -7.14
CA ASN A 221 -1.56 -18.33 -5.94
C ASN A 221 -0.72 -19.22 -5.01
N ILE A 222 -0.88 -19.02 -3.71
CA ILE A 222 -0.28 -19.84 -2.66
C ILE A 222 -1.32 -20.06 -1.56
N LYS A 223 -1.35 -21.24 -0.94
CA LYS A 223 -2.19 -21.47 0.24
C LYS A 223 -1.53 -20.87 1.47
N TRP A 224 -2.33 -20.39 2.41
CA TRP A 224 -1.79 -19.92 3.66
C TRP A 224 -1.05 -21.00 4.45
N MET A 225 -1.44 -22.28 4.30
CA MET A 225 -0.71 -23.41 4.88
C MET A 225 0.73 -23.49 4.32
N ASP A 226 0.90 -23.33 3.01
CA ASP A 226 2.24 -23.37 2.39
C ASP A 226 3.09 -22.17 2.86
N VAL A 227 2.47 -21.00 3.08
CA VAL A 227 3.15 -19.83 3.65
C VAL A 227 3.60 -20.10 5.09
N LEU A 228 2.75 -20.74 5.90
CA LEU A 228 3.10 -21.17 7.26
C LEU A 228 4.30 -22.13 7.24
N ASP A 229 4.28 -23.14 6.37
CA ASP A 229 5.38 -24.09 6.24
C ASP A 229 6.70 -23.41 5.85
N ILE A 230 6.66 -22.42 4.96
CA ILE A 230 7.85 -21.61 4.64
C ILE A 230 8.38 -20.91 5.88
N TYR A 231 7.52 -20.25 6.67
CA TYR A 231 7.94 -19.59 7.90
C TYR A 231 8.51 -20.56 8.92
N LEU A 232 7.86 -21.72 9.14
CA LEU A 232 8.33 -22.73 10.08
C LEU A 232 9.68 -23.30 9.66
N ASN A 233 9.90 -23.57 8.37
CA ASN A 233 11.18 -24.06 7.85
C ASN A 233 12.31 -23.03 8.05
N VAL A 234 12.03 -21.74 7.81
CA VAL A 234 13.01 -20.66 8.05
C VAL A 234 13.34 -20.53 9.54
N LEU A 235 12.33 -20.62 10.41
CA LEU A 235 12.51 -20.55 11.86
C LEU A 235 13.28 -21.78 12.37
N GLU A 236 12.95 -22.98 11.90
CA GLU A 236 13.66 -24.22 12.23
C GLU A 236 15.16 -24.12 11.90
N ASN A 237 15.47 -23.64 10.68
CA ASN A 237 16.87 -23.44 10.29
C ASN A 237 17.61 -22.43 11.16
N LYS A 238 16.91 -21.44 11.71
CA LYS A 238 17.52 -20.41 12.58
C LYS A 238 17.60 -20.84 14.04
N MET A 239 16.63 -21.60 14.54
CA MET A 239 16.50 -21.98 15.95
C MET A 239 17.13 -23.35 16.25
N GLY A 240 17.37 -24.16 15.23
CA GLY A 240 17.85 -25.55 15.37
C GLY A 240 16.76 -26.56 15.78
N TYR A 241 15.52 -26.12 15.87
CA TYR A 241 14.34 -26.98 16.13
C TYR A 241 13.09 -26.37 15.47
N ARG A 242 12.13 -27.24 15.10
CA ARG A 242 10.85 -26.79 14.53
C ARG A 242 9.95 -26.26 15.65
N PRO A 243 9.48 -25.01 15.58
CA PRO A 243 8.55 -24.47 16.57
C PRO A 243 7.17 -25.16 16.49
N ASN A 244 6.48 -25.21 17.63
CA ASN A 244 5.12 -25.76 17.77
C ASN A 244 4.06 -24.70 17.48
#